data_a30828c89b9667ac5d0bbfee6eb443aa
#
_entry.id   a30828c89b9667ac5d0bbfee6eb443aa
#
_cell.length_a   1.000
_cell.length_b   1.000
_cell.length_c   1.000
_cell.angle_alpha   90.00
_cell.angle_beta   90.00
_cell.angle_gamma   90.00
#
_symmetry.space_group_name_H-M   'P 1'
#
loop_
_entity.id
_entity.type
_entity.pdbx_description
1 polymer ?
#
loop_
_entity_poly.entity_id
_entity_poly.type
_entity_poly.pdbx_seq_one_letter_code
_entity_poly.pdbx_strand_id
1 'polypeptide(L)'
;MTGPNNFVILGGKNLKYKLMDLTKLQLSELMCKHAAKGNGLHDLMEIMLESMMVAERGEFLADNPGNKGNGYRPGRTYGQGRKLEFRIPRDRYGNFHPQILAILRDQEEECDRLAGVLYTKGLTQEQVSDVFDQIYGQHYSKSSISRMVECVRTQVNEWLERGLEEYYPVVFVDCVHIKIHRKRSVSTEAFYVALAVTEEGTREVLGIFNMPQESATGWEDIFDRLKERGVQRVGLMVADGIKGLDTVIGEKFPGTQLQRCVTHLKRNMFAKVRHGDKAALAADLRDIFRTGQRDYTVEAAWAKWQEMCDRWGKDYRAIKLLRNNADYKAYMTYLNYAPEIQAMIYTTNWIERLNRDFRRVTRMRTAMPNEESVLTLMGSVAMDHKAFDRALPNITVDKKLFPD
;
A
#
# COMPACT_ATOMS: atom_id res chain seq x y z
N MET A 1 26.44 -18.92 -60.01
CA MET A 1 26.71 -17.58 -59.43
C MET A 1 26.55 -17.70 -57.95
N THR A 2 27.63 -17.56 -57.23
CA THR A 2 27.75 -17.84 -55.81
C THR A 2 27.26 -16.64 -54.98
N GLY A 3 26.18 -16.82 -54.22
CA GLY A 3 25.74 -15.84 -53.26
C GLY A 3 26.64 -15.77 -52.02
N PRO A 4 26.64 -14.68 -51.25
CA PRO A 4 27.61 -14.46 -50.16
C PRO A 4 27.39 -15.39 -48.98
N ASN A 5 28.47 -16.04 -48.56
CA ASN A 5 28.52 -16.85 -47.34
C ASN A 5 28.41 -15.96 -46.11
N ASN A 6 27.26 -15.92 -45.45
CA ASN A 6 27.10 -15.30 -44.12
C ASN A 6 27.48 -16.32 -43.05
N PHE A 7 28.63 -16.13 -42.42
CA PHE A 7 29.05 -16.91 -41.26
C PHE A 7 28.70 -16.13 -39.98
N VAL A 8 27.99 -16.77 -39.06
CA VAL A 8 27.76 -16.26 -37.72
C VAL A 8 28.78 -16.91 -36.77
N ILE A 9 29.67 -16.11 -36.19
CA ILE A 9 30.66 -16.58 -35.20
C ILE A 9 30.04 -16.37 -33.84
N LEU A 10 29.70 -17.45 -33.18
CA LEU A 10 29.17 -17.46 -31.82
C LEU A 10 30.27 -17.83 -30.82
N GLY A 11 30.51 -16.96 -29.88
CA GLY A 11 31.32 -17.04 -28.66
C GLY A 11 32.32 -18.19 -28.56
N GLY A 12 33.59 -17.94 -28.82
CA GLY A 12 34.74 -18.68 -28.29
C GLY A 12 34.98 -20.12 -28.75
N LYS A 13 34.06 -20.76 -29.43
CA LYS A 13 34.24 -22.07 -30.10
C LYS A 13 33.66 -22.00 -31.50
N ASN A 14 34.52 -22.16 -32.52
CA ASN A 14 34.18 -22.10 -33.94
C ASN A 14 33.08 -23.11 -34.33
N LEU A 15 31.82 -22.75 -34.18
CA LEU A 15 30.72 -23.42 -34.84
C LEU A 15 30.26 -22.54 -36.01
N LYS A 16 30.71 -22.88 -37.20
CA LYS A 16 30.27 -22.25 -38.45
C LYS A 16 28.95 -22.89 -38.86
N TYR A 17 27.84 -22.19 -38.67
CA TYR A 17 26.57 -22.59 -39.29
C TYR A 17 26.31 -21.72 -40.51
N LYS A 18 26.05 -22.40 -41.63
CA LYS A 18 25.56 -21.77 -42.87
C LYS A 18 24.06 -21.55 -42.66
N LEU A 19 23.56 -20.36 -42.89
CA LEU A 19 22.13 -20.11 -42.98
C LEU A 19 21.59 -20.86 -44.20
N MET A 20 21.14 -22.08 -44.02
CA MET A 20 20.35 -22.86 -44.97
C MET A 20 18.96 -22.96 -44.39
N ASP A 21 17.96 -23.09 -45.25
CA ASP A 21 16.60 -23.46 -44.87
C ASP A 21 16.64 -24.79 -44.09
N LEU A 22 16.73 -24.69 -42.76
CA LEU A 22 16.71 -25.85 -41.87
C LEU A 22 15.31 -26.44 -41.90
N THR A 23 15.18 -27.68 -42.32
CA THR A 23 13.94 -28.42 -42.19
C THR A 23 13.59 -28.59 -40.72
N LYS A 24 12.31 -28.77 -40.38
CA LYS A 24 11.86 -29.04 -39.00
C LYS A 24 12.65 -30.16 -38.32
N LEU A 25 13.06 -31.16 -39.09
CA LEU A 25 13.84 -32.31 -38.61
C LEU A 25 15.26 -31.88 -38.21
N GLN A 26 15.92 -31.09 -39.00
CA GLN A 26 17.26 -30.57 -38.73
C GLN A 26 17.28 -29.62 -37.55
N LEU A 27 16.23 -28.81 -37.40
CA LEU A 27 16.04 -27.97 -36.21
C LEU A 27 15.85 -28.82 -34.94
N SER A 28 15.00 -29.89 -35.01
CA SER A 28 14.79 -30.81 -33.91
C SER A 28 16.07 -31.57 -33.53
N GLU A 29 16.86 -32.02 -34.49
CA GLU A 29 18.15 -32.67 -34.22
C GLU A 29 19.14 -31.71 -33.54
N LEU A 30 19.19 -30.45 -33.96
CA LEU A 30 20.04 -29.42 -33.36
C LEU A 30 19.59 -29.16 -31.90
N MET A 31 18.28 -29.05 -31.67
CA MET A 31 17.71 -28.88 -30.36
C MET A 31 18.03 -30.06 -29.44
N CYS A 32 17.85 -31.30 -29.89
CA CYS A 32 18.16 -32.48 -29.11
C CYS A 32 19.67 -32.60 -28.78
N LYS A 33 20.55 -32.27 -29.71
CA LYS A 33 22.02 -32.28 -29.50
C LYS A 33 22.49 -31.25 -28.47
N HIS A 34 21.84 -30.08 -28.40
CA HIS A 34 22.18 -29.04 -27.46
C HIS A 34 21.47 -29.26 -26.08
N ALA A 35 20.22 -29.72 -26.08
CA ALA A 35 19.48 -30.03 -24.84
C ALA A 35 20.15 -31.13 -24.01
N ALA A 36 20.87 -32.07 -24.64
CA ALA A 36 21.60 -33.14 -23.96
C ALA A 36 22.86 -32.66 -23.18
N LYS A 37 23.33 -31.44 -23.42
CA LYS A 37 24.46 -30.83 -22.68
C LYS A 37 23.92 -29.96 -21.56
N GLY A 38 24.48 -30.01 -20.36
CA GLY A 38 23.96 -29.38 -19.16
C GLY A 38 23.63 -27.87 -19.22
N ASN A 39 24.12 -27.13 -20.23
CA ASN A 39 23.77 -25.75 -20.54
C ASN A 39 23.12 -25.59 -21.94
N GLY A 40 22.83 -26.70 -22.64
CA GLY A 40 22.47 -26.69 -24.03
C GLY A 40 21.20 -25.95 -24.40
N LEU A 41 20.23 -25.92 -23.51
CA LEU A 41 18.98 -25.18 -23.75
C LEU A 41 19.20 -23.65 -23.66
N HIS A 42 20.05 -23.20 -22.76
CA HIS A 42 20.43 -21.80 -22.60
C HIS A 42 21.20 -21.28 -23.83
N ASP A 43 22.25 -22.01 -24.22
CA ASP A 43 23.03 -21.69 -25.42
C ASP A 43 22.12 -21.65 -26.65
N LEU A 44 21.14 -22.56 -26.72
CA LEU A 44 20.17 -22.59 -27.82
C LEU A 44 19.25 -21.36 -27.81
N MET A 45 18.76 -20.93 -26.63
CA MET A 45 17.93 -19.74 -26.50
C MET A 45 18.70 -18.47 -26.90
N GLU A 46 19.95 -18.32 -26.46
CA GLU A 46 20.80 -17.19 -26.87
C GLU A 46 21.00 -17.16 -28.40
N ILE A 47 21.28 -18.31 -29.03
CA ILE A 47 21.42 -18.43 -30.47
C ILE A 47 20.11 -18.06 -31.18
N MET A 48 18.98 -18.56 -30.69
CA MET A 48 17.66 -18.25 -31.26
C MET A 48 17.34 -16.76 -31.20
N LEU A 49 17.53 -16.13 -30.03
CA LEU A 49 17.31 -14.69 -29.88
C LEU A 49 18.19 -13.84 -30.78
N GLU A 50 19.50 -14.17 -30.85
CA GLU A 50 20.40 -13.46 -31.77
C GLU A 50 19.96 -13.65 -33.24
N SER A 51 19.60 -14.88 -33.64
CA SER A 51 19.19 -15.19 -35.02
C SER A 51 17.88 -14.46 -35.39
N MET A 52 16.90 -14.40 -34.49
CA MET A 52 15.66 -13.68 -34.76
C MET A 52 15.91 -12.17 -34.91
N MET A 53 16.71 -11.56 -34.04
CA MET A 53 17.05 -10.14 -34.14
C MET A 53 17.85 -9.81 -35.40
N VAL A 54 18.72 -10.73 -35.85
CA VAL A 54 19.47 -10.56 -37.12
C VAL A 54 18.53 -10.64 -38.33
N ALA A 55 17.55 -11.55 -38.32
CA ALA A 55 16.53 -11.63 -39.36
C ALA A 55 15.68 -10.36 -39.43
N GLU A 56 15.16 -9.89 -38.29
CA GLU A 56 14.40 -8.63 -38.18
C GLU A 56 15.22 -7.43 -38.71
N ARG A 57 16.52 -7.34 -38.37
CA ARG A 57 17.39 -6.31 -38.94
C ARG A 57 17.54 -6.44 -40.45
N GLY A 58 17.61 -7.67 -40.98
CA GLY A 58 17.68 -7.92 -42.42
C GLY A 58 16.46 -7.36 -43.16
N GLU A 59 15.27 -7.64 -42.66
CA GLU A 59 14.01 -7.11 -43.18
C GLU A 59 13.96 -5.58 -43.05
N PHE A 60 14.26 -5.03 -41.87
CA PHE A 60 14.33 -3.58 -41.67
C PHE A 60 15.27 -2.87 -42.68
N LEU A 61 16.44 -3.43 -42.92
CA LEU A 61 17.40 -2.85 -43.86
C LEU A 61 16.95 -2.98 -45.32
N ALA A 62 16.18 -4.01 -45.66
CA ALA A 62 15.60 -4.15 -47.01
C ALA A 62 14.57 -3.05 -47.28
N ASP A 63 13.79 -2.68 -46.26
CA ASP A 63 12.78 -1.61 -46.33
C ASP A 63 13.39 -0.20 -46.21
N ASN A 64 14.65 -0.08 -45.81
CA ASN A 64 15.34 1.20 -45.62
C ASN A 64 16.62 1.27 -46.48
N PRO A 65 16.48 1.47 -47.80
CA PRO A 65 17.62 1.58 -48.74
C PRO A 65 18.53 2.76 -48.34
N GLY A 66 19.83 2.48 -48.16
CA GLY A 66 20.83 3.45 -47.72
C GLY A 66 21.23 3.33 -46.26
N ASN A 67 20.51 2.57 -45.48
CA ASN A 67 20.94 2.15 -44.15
C ASN A 67 21.76 0.86 -44.20
N LYS A 68 22.63 0.65 -43.21
CA LYS A 68 23.51 -0.54 -43.14
C LYS A 68 23.62 -1.02 -41.70
N GLY A 69 23.92 -2.31 -41.55
CA GLY A 69 24.23 -2.86 -40.22
C GLY A 69 25.48 -2.21 -39.62
N ASN A 70 25.47 -1.93 -38.30
CA ASN A 70 26.57 -1.28 -37.60
C ASN A 70 26.94 -2.07 -36.32
N GLY A 71 27.41 -3.30 -36.53
CA GLY A 71 27.85 -4.16 -35.44
C GLY A 71 26.75 -4.59 -34.48
N TYR A 72 27.14 -4.83 -33.23
CA TYR A 72 26.27 -5.34 -32.15
C TYR A 72 26.55 -4.59 -30.84
N ARG A 73 25.59 -4.62 -29.94
CA ARG A 73 25.76 -4.25 -28.54
C ARG A 73 25.42 -5.42 -27.61
N PRO A 74 26.01 -5.51 -26.42
CA PRO A 74 25.64 -6.55 -25.47
C PRO A 74 24.18 -6.37 -25.01
N GLY A 75 23.46 -7.48 -24.95
CA GLY A 75 22.12 -7.59 -24.35
C GLY A 75 22.13 -8.65 -23.29
N ARG A 76 21.25 -8.48 -22.34
CA ARG A 76 21.06 -9.39 -21.21
C ARG A 76 19.58 -9.50 -20.91
N THR A 77 19.10 -10.71 -20.64
CA THR A 77 17.77 -10.98 -20.09
C THR A 77 17.85 -12.21 -19.21
N TYR A 78 16.75 -12.52 -18.54
CA TYR A 78 16.64 -13.74 -17.76
C TYR A 78 15.71 -14.71 -18.47
N GLY A 79 16.10 -15.96 -18.59
CA GLY A 79 15.30 -17.03 -19.14
C GLY A 79 15.61 -18.34 -18.42
N GLN A 80 14.58 -19.06 -17.98
CA GLN A 80 14.68 -20.34 -17.27
C GLN A 80 15.72 -20.36 -16.12
N GLY A 81 15.74 -19.32 -15.26
CA GLY A 81 16.59 -19.25 -14.07
C GLY A 81 18.02 -18.84 -14.28
N ARG A 82 18.39 -18.51 -15.47
CA ARG A 82 19.75 -18.11 -15.79
C ARG A 82 19.75 -16.83 -16.60
N LYS A 83 20.84 -16.10 -16.47
CA LYS A 83 21.12 -14.94 -17.27
C LYS A 83 21.45 -15.38 -18.70
N LEU A 84 20.66 -14.93 -19.64
CA LEU A 84 20.94 -15.04 -21.06
C LEU A 84 21.78 -13.85 -21.49
N GLU A 85 22.89 -14.09 -22.18
CA GLU A 85 23.77 -13.06 -22.74
C GLU A 85 23.79 -13.20 -24.25
N PHE A 86 23.36 -12.17 -24.94
CA PHE A 86 23.26 -12.17 -26.38
C PHE A 86 23.70 -10.84 -26.99
N ARG A 87 23.91 -10.82 -28.30
CA ARG A 87 24.31 -9.63 -29.01
C ARG A 87 23.14 -9.04 -29.77
N ILE A 88 22.80 -7.80 -29.44
CA ILE A 88 21.74 -7.06 -30.12
C ILE A 88 22.32 -6.40 -31.38
N PRO A 89 21.82 -6.74 -32.56
CA PRO A 89 22.29 -6.13 -33.79
C PRO A 89 21.87 -4.66 -33.86
N ARG A 90 22.73 -3.84 -34.49
CA ARG A 90 22.50 -2.38 -34.66
C ARG A 90 22.53 -2.01 -36.12
N ASP A 91 21.82 -0.95 -36.47
CA ASP A 91 21.94 -0.26 -37.73
C ASP A 91 22.82 1.00 -37.61
N ARG A 92 23.13 1.63 -38.72
CA ARG A 92 24.05 2.79 -38.77
C ARG A 92 23.46 4.04 -38.12
N TYR A 93 22.15 4.21 -38.22
CA TYR A 93 21.45 5.42 -37.74
C TYR A 93 20.77 5.25 -36.39
N GLY A 94 20.77 4.04 -35.79
CA GLY A 94 20.17 3.76 -34.51
C GLY A 94 18.64 3.64 -34.53
N ASN A 95 18.06 3.46 -35.72
CA ASN A 95 16.59 3.40 -35.90
C ASN A 95 16.03 1.98 -35.79
N PHE A 96 16.90 0.97 -35.82
CA PHE A 96 16.47 -0.42 -35.70
C PHE A 96 16.28 -0.83 -34.25
N HIS A 97 15.07 -1.24 -33.92
CA HIS A 97 14.69 -1.76 -32.61
C HIS A 97 14.05 -3.15 -32.76
N PRO A 98 14.74 -4.24 -32.34
CA PRO A 98 14.18 -5.59 -32.44
C PRO A 98 12.89 -5.76 -31.69
N GLN A 99 11.83 -6.29 -32.31
CA GLN A 99 10.54 -6.54 -31.69
C GLN A 99 10.65 -7.59 -30.58
N ILE A 100 11.51 -8.59 -30.75
CA ILE A 100 11.73 -9.63 -29.73
C ILE A 100 12.18 -9.04 -28.40
N LEU A 101 12.88 -7.89 -28.39
CA LEU A 101 13.25 -7.20 -27.15
C LEU A 101 12.06 -6.56 -26.45
N ALA A 102 11.05 -6.09 -27.18
CA ALA A 102 9.81 -5.61 -26.59
C ALA A 102 9.07 -6.76 -25.89
N ILE A 103 8.92 -7.91 -26.56
CA ILE A 103 8.29 -9.11 -25.97
C ILE A 103 9.00 -9.56 -24.68
N LEU A 104 10.35 -9.54 -24.67
CA LEU A 104 11.13 -9.91 -23.49
C LEU A 104 10.95 -8.90 -22.34
N ARG A 105 10.80 -7.60 -22.65
CA ARG A 105 10.52 -6.55 -21.66
C ARG A 105 9.13 -6.71 -21.07
N ASP A 106 8.13 -7.00 -21.89
CA ASP A 106 6.77 -7.26 -21.41
C ASP A 106 6.73 -8.41 -20.39
N GLN A 107 7.54 -9.46 -20.60
CA GLN A 107 7.68 -10.56 -19.65
C GLN A 107 8.38 -10.14 -18.34
N GLU A 108 9.41 -9.29 -18.42
CA GLU A 108 10.06 -8.74 -17.22
C GLU A 108 9.07 -7.89 -16.42
N GLU A 109 8.32 -7.01 -17.07
CA GLU A 109 7.29 -6.18 -16.43
C GLU A 109 6.19 -7.03 -15.76
N GLU A 110 5.80 -8.14 -16.37
CA GLU A 110 4.84 -9.08 -15.78
C GLU A 110 5.40 -9.76 -14.53
N CYS A 111 6.68 -10.16 -14.54
CA CYS A 111 7.36 -10.69 -13.37
C CYS A 111 7.46 -9.65 -12.25
N ASP A 112 7.84 -8.41 -12.59
CA ASP A 112 7.91 -7.31 -11.63
C ASP A 112 6.54 -7.05 -10.99
N ARG A 113 5.48 -7.00 -11.79
CA ARG A 113 4.10 -6.85 -11.32
C ARG A 113 3.69 -7.99 -10.42
N LEU A 114 3.97 -9.24 -10.78
CA LEU A 114 3.64 -10.41 -9.95
C LEU A 114 4.40 -10.38 -8.61
N ALA A 115 5.71 -10.07 -8.63
CA ALA A 115 6.49 -9.94 -7.41
C ALA A 115 5.93 -8.85 -6.49
N GLY A 116 5.56 -7.71 -7.06
CA GLY A 116 4.90 -6.62 -6.35
C GLY A 116 3.59 -7.05 -5.71
N VAL A 117 2.72 -7.73 -6.45
CA VAL A 117 1.44 -8.25 -5.94
C VAL A 117 1.66 -9.23 -4.79
N LEU A 118 2.57 -10.18 -4.92
CA LEU A 118 2.88 -11.15 -3.86
C LEU A 118 3.42 -10.45 -2.61
N TYR A 119 4.34 -9.51 -2.79
CA TYR A 119 4.92 -8.73 -1.70
C TYR A 119 3.85 -7.91 -0.95
N THR A 120 2.97 -7.22 -1.67
CA THR A 120 1.89 -6.41 -1.07
C THR A 120 0.82 -7.24 -0.36
N LYS A 121 0.71 -8.53 -0.69
CA LYS A 121 -0.12 -9.50 0.07
C LYS A 121 0.56 -9.97 1.37
N GLY A 122 1.78 -9.50 1.65
CA GLY A 122 2.50 -9.72 2.90
C GLY A 122 3.62 -10.76 2.83
N LEU A 123 3.86 -11.40 1.67
CA LEU A 123 4.96 -12.35 1.53
C LEU A 123 6.31 -11.63 1.72
N THR A 124 7.26 -12.32 2.34
CA THR A 124 8.66 -11.85 2.40
C THR A 124 9.31 -11.96 1.03
N GLN A 125 10.39 -11.23 0.79
CA GLN A 125 11.16 -11.37 -0.46
C GLN A 125 11.66 -12.81 -0.69
N GLU A 126 11.96 -13.54 0.38
CA GLU A 126 12.35 -14.95 0.35
C GLU A 126 11.18 -15.84 -0.12
N GLN A 127 9.99 -15.66 0.49
CA GLN A 127 8.78 -16.37 0.06
C GLN A 127 8.37 -16.04 -1.37
N VAL A 128 8.55 -14.79 -1.82
CA VAL A 128 8.33 -14.43 -3.24
C VAL A 128 9.33 -15.18 -4.13
N SER A 129 10.61 -15.26 -3.73
CA SER A 129 11.61 -16.06 -4.45
C SER A 129 11.22 -17.54 -4.52
N ASP A 130 10.74 -18.12 -3.41
CA ASP A 130 10.29 -19.52 -3.37
C ASP A 130 9.09 -19.78 -4.31
N VAL A 131 8.13 -18.85 -4.35
CA VAL A 131 6.98 -18.92 -5.28
C VAL A 131 7.46 -18.87 -6.74
N PHE A 132 8.39 -17.97 -7.05
CA PHE A 132 8.97 -17.88 -8.40
C PHE A 132 9.74 -19.15 -8.77
N ASP A 133 10.48 -19.74 -7.83
CA ASP A 133 11.19 -21.00 -8.03
C ASP A 133 10.20 -22.14 -8.35
N GLN A 134 9.09 -22.23 -7.63
CA GLN A 134 8.05 -23.24 -7.85
C GLN A 134 7.30 -23.06 -9.17
N ILE A 135 7.01 -21.82 -9.57
CA ILE A 135 6.21 -21.53 -10.78
C ILE A 135 7.08 -21.57 -12.03
N TYR A 136 8.27 -20.96 -11.97
CA TYR A 136 9.14 -20.77 -13.13
C TYR A 136 10.33 -21.72 -13.16
N GLY A 137 10.51 -22.54 -12.14
CA GLY A 137 11.68 -23.44 -11.99
C GLY A 137 12.99 -22.67 -11.83
N GLN A 138 12.97 -21.49 -11.21
CA GLN A 138 14.08 -20.55 -11.21
C GLN A 138 14.25 -19.89 -9.85
N HIS A 139 15.47 -19.93 -9.34
CA HIS A 139 15.82 -19.20 -8.13
C HIS A 139 16.15 -17.73 -8.44
N TYR A 140 15.26 -16.82 -8.04
CA TYR A 140 15.52 -15.39 -8.07
C TYR A 140 16.25 -14.95 -6.80
N SER A 141 17.39 -14.28 -6.97
CA SER A 141 18.14 -13.78 -5.82
C SER A 141 17.33 -12.73 -5.03
N LYS A 142 17.61 -12.58 -3.73
CA LYS A 142 16.98 -11.52 -2.90
C LYS A 142 17.14 -10.13 -3.52
N SER A 143 18.28 -9.86 -4.18
CA SER A 143 18.52 -8.59 -4.89
C SER A 143 17.65 -8.43 -6.13
N SER A 144 17.33 -9.50 -6.84
CA SER A 144 16.40 -9.46 -7.99
C SER A 144 14.97 -9.16 -7.51
N ILE A 145 14.48 -9.90 -6.51
CA ILE A 145 13.16 -9.66 -5.93
C ILE A 145 13.09 -8.24 -5.33
N SER A 146 14.14 -7.76 -4.68
CA SER A 146 14.18 -6.39 -4.14
C SER A 146 14.00 -5.34 -5.23
N ARG A 147 14.63 -5.51 -6.40
CA ARG A 147 14.45 -4.61 -7.55
C ARG A 147 13.04 -4.66 -8.13
N MET A 148 12.44 -5.85 -8.25
CA MET A 148 11.07 -6.02 -8.70
C MET A 148 10.07 -5.30 -7.79
N VAL A 149 10.29 -5.36 -6.47
CA VAL A 149 9.44 -4.69 -5.45
C VAL A 149 9.68 -3.18 -5.41
N GLU A 150 10.82 -2.69 -5.92
CA GLU A 150 11.18 -1.26 -5.91
C GLU A 150 10.16 -0.39 -6.66
N CYS A 151 9.60 -0.90 -7.74
CA CYS A 151 8.54 -0.20 -8.49
C CYS A 151 7.32 0.08 -7.59
N VAL A 152 6.88 -0.92 -6.81
CA VAL A 152 5.76 -0.76 -5.87
C VAL A 152 6.10 0.27 -4.78
N ARG A 153 7.33 0.24 -4.28
CA ARG A 153 7.80 1.19 -3.26
C ARG A 153 7.75 2.62 -3.77
N THR A 154 8.24 2.85 -4.99
CA THR A 154 8.20 4.15 -5.65
C THR A 154 6.77 4.65 -5.80
N GLN A 155 5.85 3.82 -6.31
CA GLN A 155 4.43 4.17 -6.46
C GLN A 155 3.77 4.52 -5.12
N VAL A 156 4.06 3.75 -4.06
CA VAL A 156 3.54 4.03 -2.71
C VAL A 156 4.07 5.35 -2.17
N ASN A 157 5.37 5.63 -2.35
CA ASN A 157 5.97 6.88 -1.88
C ASN A 157 5.38 8.09 -2.62
N GLU A 158 5.25 8.02 -3.94
CA GLU A 158 4.60 9.07 -4.75
C GLU A 158 3.14 9.31 -4.29
N TRP A 159 2.41 8.21 -4.02
CA TRP A 159 1.05 8.30 -3.51
C TRP A 159 0.97 8.90 -2.10
N LEU A 160 1.90 8.55 -1.20
CA LEU A 160 1.96 9.12 0.16
C LEU A 160 2.26 10.61 0.15
N GLU A 161 3.03 11.09 -0.84
CA GLU A 161 3.44 12.50 -0.97
C GLU A 161 2.51 13.32 -1.90
N ARG A 162 1.45 12.72 -2.45
CA ARG A 162 0.53 13.41 -3.36
C ARG A 162 -0.11 14.64 -2.71
N GLY A 163 -0.50 15.64 -3.53
CA GLY A 163 -1.35 16.74 -3.10
C GLY A 163 -2.68 16.25 -2.54
N LEU A 164 -3.24 16.96 -1.58
CA LEU A 164 -4.50 16.67 -0.91
C LEU A 164 -5.49 17.80 -1.15
N GLU A 165 -6.79 17.51 -0.93
CA GLU A 165 -7.84 18.53 -1.01
C GLU A 165 -7.70 19.55 0.12
N GLU A 166 -8.18 20.77 -0.12
CA GLU A 166 -8.13 21.85 0.86
C GLU A 166 -9.05 21.61 2.07
N TYR A 167 -10.14 20.88 1.86
CA TYR A 167 -11.15 20.64 2.88
C TYR A 167 -11.57 19.18 2.97
N TYR A 168 -11.67 18.68 4.21
CA TYR A 168 -12.23 17.37 4.52
C TYR A 168 -13.32 17.50 5.58
N PRO A 169 -14.57 17.09 5.29
CA PRO A 169 -15.67 17.12 6.26
C PRO A 169 -15.36 16.32 7.52
N VAL A 170 -14.75 15.13 7.40
CA VAL A 170 -14.38 14.27 8.54
C VAL A 170 -13.02 13.65 8.32
N VAL A 171 -12.17 13.70 9.33
CA VAL A 171 -10.89 12.99 9.37
C VAL A 171 -10.83 12.09 10.59
N PHE A 172 -10.62 10.79 10.38
CA PHE A 172 -10.37 9.82 11.44
C PHE A 172 -8.87 9.67 11.63
N VAL A 173 -8.42 9.70 12.87
CA VAL A 173 -7.01 9.53 13.22
C VAL A 173 -6.86 8.40 14.25
N ASP A 174 -5.89 7.52 14.01
CA ASP A 174 -5.60 6.38 14.87
C ASP A 174 -4.15 5.93 14.68
N CYS A 175 -3.70 5.02 15.51
CA CYS A 175 -2.32 4.54 15.52
C CYS A 175 -2.25 3.01 15.49
N VAL A 176 -1.32 2.48 14.68
CA VAL A 176 -1.01 1.05 14.62
C VAL A 176 0.40 0.82 15.12
N HIS A 177 0.53 -0.05 16.12
CA HIS A 177 1.84 -0.42 16.66
C HIS A 177 2.39 -1.66 15.92
N ILE A 178 3.57 -1.53 15.32
CA ILE A 178 4.23 -2.56 14.51
C ILE A 178 5.66 -2.77 15.01
N LYS A 179 6.08 -4.04 15.09
CA LYS A 179 7.46 -4.41 15.45
C LYS A 179 8.38 -4.24 14.25
N ILE A 180 9.49 -3.54 14.46
CA ILE A 180 10.49 -3.26 13.44
C ILE A 180 11.88 -3.68 13.95
N HIS A 181 12.68 -4.27 13.07
CA HIS A 181 14.09 -4.52 13.33
C HIS A 181 14.88 -3.19 13.28
N ARG A 182 15.60 -2.90 14.35
CA ARG A 182 16.62 -1.84 14.42
C ARG A 182 17.97 -2.50 14.59
N LYS A 183 19.06 -1.77 14.40
CA LYS A 183 20.44 -2.31 14.30
C LYS A 183 20.80 -3.43 15.30
N ARG A 184 20.26 -3.43 16.54
CA ARG A 184 20.57 -4.42 17.59
C ARG A 184 19.35 -4.90 18.38
N SER A 185 18.15 -4.47 18.01
CA SER A 185 16.92 -4.74 18.77
C SER A 185 15.70 -4.79 17.87
N VAL A 186 14.59 -5.25 18.43
CA VAL A 186 13.26 -5.09 17.85
C VAL A 186 12.52 -4.04 18.67
N SER A 187 12.13 -2.93 18.05
CA SER A 187 11.29 -1.90 18.65
C SER A 187 9.84 -2.06 18.21
N THR A 188 8.91 -1.67 19.07
CA THR A 188 7.50 -1.49 18.68
C THR A 188 7.28 -0.01 18.43
N GLU A 189 7.00 0.34 17.19
CA GLU A 189 6.85 1.73 16.77
C GLU A 189 5.43 2.03 16.35
N ALA A 190 5.03 3.29 16.50
CA ALA A 190 3.72 3.78 16.17
C ALA A 190 3.66 4.22 14.71
N PHE A 191 2.66 3.72 13.98
CA PHE A 191 2.30 4.16 12.63
C PHE A 191 0.98 4.89 12.71
N TYR A 192 1.04 6.19 12.54
CA TYR A 192 -0.11 7.08 12.56
C TYR A 192 -0.81 7.04 11.21
N VAL A 193 -2.12 6.94 11.25
CA VAL A 193 -2.96 6.85 10.05
C VAL A 193 -4.01 7.94 10.11
N ALA A 194 -4.15 8.69 9.03
CA ALA A 194 -5.22 9.65 8.82
C ALA A 194 -6.11 9.17 7.66
N LEU A 195 -7.39 8.89 7.95
CA LEU A 195 -8.41 8.46 7.00
C LEU A 195 -9.47 9.54 6.90
N ALA A 196 -9.69 10.10 5.72
CA ALA A 196 -10.70 11.14 5.50
C ALA A 196 -11.97 10.63 4.82
N VAL A 197 -13.02 11.39 4.98
CA VAL A 197 -14.22 11.40 4.13
C VAL A 197 -14.14 12.65 3.27
N THR A 198 -14.28 12.49 1.96
CA THR A 198 -14.29 13.60 0.98
C THR A 198 -15.65 14.27 0.92
N GLU A 199 -15.74 15.41 0.25
CA GLU A 199 -17.02 16.11 0.03
C GLU A 199 -18.01 15.27 -0.79
N GLU A 200 -17.54 14.34 -1.63
CA GLU A 200 -18.36 13.38 -2.37
C GLU A 200 -18.83 12.21 -1.54
N GLY A 201 -18.42 12.12 -0.26
CA GLY A 201 -18.75 11.01 0.63
C GLY A 201 -17.94 9.75 0.40
N THR A 202 -16.89 9.80 -0.40
CA THR A 202 -15.91 8.72 -0.55
C THR A 202 -14.88 8.78 0.59
N ARG A 203 -13.99 7.80 0.66
CA ARG A 203 -12.96 7.76 1.70
C ARG A 203 -11.60 7.68 1.07
N GLU A 204 -10.64 8.38 1.66
CA GLU A 204 -9.24 8.25 1.28
C GLU A 204 -8.29 8.30 2.47
N VAL A 205 -7.16 7.63 2.36
CA VAL A 205 -6.09 7.72 3.36
C VAL A 205 -5.22 8.93 3.01
N LEU A 206 -5.20 9.91 3.90
CA LEU A 206 -4.41 11.13 3.73
C LEU A 206 -2.92 10.88 3.91
N GLY A 207 -2.56 9.96 4.81
CA GLY A 207 -1.18 9.61 5.05
C GLY A 207 -1.01 8.51 6.08
N ILE A 208 0.20 7.93 6.05
CA ILE A 208 0.69 6.94 7.01
C ILE A 208 2.08 7.41 7.43
N PHE A 209 2.30 7.63 8.72
CA PHE A 209 3.51 8.26 9.25
C PHE A 209 4.11 7.41 10.35
N ASN A 210 5.42 7.16 10.30
CA ASN A 210 6.12 6.47 11.36
C ASN A 210 6.65 7.45 12.40
N MET A 211 6.35 7.21 13.65
CA MET A 211 6.93 7.93 14.79
C MET A 211 7.36 6.91 15.86
N PRO A 212 8.46 7.18 16.60
CA PRO A 212 8.96 6.21 17.58
C PRO A 212 7.95 5.88 18.68
N GLN A 213 7.13 6.84 19.07
CA GLN A 213 6.13 6.71 20.15
C GLN A 213 4.87 7.49 19.81
N GLU A 214 3.73 6.98 20.29
CA GLU A 214 2.46 7.70 20.18
C GLU A 214 2.43 8.87 21.17
N SER A 215 2.27 10.10 20.65
CA SER A 215 2.27 11.34 21.41
C SER A 215 1.45 12.44 20.73
N ALA A 216 1.05 13.45 21.48
CA ALA A 216 0.43 14.66 20.93
C ALA A 216 1.39 15.42 20.00
N THR A 217 2.68 15.46 20.32
CA THR A 217 3.74 16.08 19.48
C THR A 217 3.86 15.35 18.14
N GLY A 218 3.71 14.03 18.11
CA GLY A 218 3.71 13.29 16.84
C GLY A 218 2.53 13.68 15.94
N TRP A 219 1.36 13.97 16.51
CA TRP A 219 0.23 14.48 15.75
C TRP A 219 0.45 15.90 15.27
N GLU A 220 1.16 16.74 16.00
CA GLU A 220 1.53 18.08 15.56
C GLU A 220 2.33 18.05 14.26
N ASP A 221 3.41 17.27 14.23
CA ASP A 221 4.24 17.07 13.02
C ASP A 221 3.44 16.51 11.84
N ILE A 222 2.50 15.59 12.11
CA ILE A 222 1.65 14.97 11.08
C ILE A 222 0.69 15.99 10.49
N PHE A 223 0.06 16.81 11.33
CA PHE A 223 -0.85 17.84 10.85
C PHE A 223 -0.13 18.91 10.03
N ASP A 224 1.10 19.28 10.38
CA ASP A 224 1.93 20.18 9.58
C ASP A 224 2.20 19.57 8.20
N ARG A 225 2.57 18.29 8.10
CA ARG A 225 2.75 17.58 6.82
C ARG A 225 1.46 17.51 6.00
N LEU A 226 0.30 17.31 6.63
CA LEU A 226 -0.98 17.35 5.91
C LEU A 226 -1.26 18.75 5.34
N LYS A 227 -0.93 19.81 6.10
CA LYS A 227 -1.05 21.21 5.63
C LYS A 227 -0.09 21.52 4.47
N GLU A 228 1.16 21.07 4.55
CA GLU A 228 2.14 21.21 3.46
C GLU A 228 1.66 20.56 2.17
N ARG A 229 0.88 19.48 2.28
CA ARG A 229 0.30 18.75 1.15
C ARG A 229 -1.05 19.30 0.67
N GLY A 230 -1.56 20.38 1.27
CA GLY A 230 -2.74 21.11 0.79
C GLY A 230 -3.90 21.24 1.76
N VAL A 231 -3.99 20.43 2.82
CA VAL A 231 -5.14 20.47 3.74
C VAL A 231 -5.17 21.80 4.50
N GLN A 232 -6.22 22.59 4.31
CA GLN A 232 -6.40 23.88 5.00
C GLN A 232 -7.45 23.80 6.12
N ARG A 233 -8.51 23.01 5.91
CA ARG A 233 -9.63 22.90 6.86
C ARG A 233 -10.09 21.46 7.04
N VAL A 234 -10.51 21.16 8.27
CA VAL A 234 -11.15 19.89 8.63
C VAL A 234 -12.42 20.25 9.42
N GLY A 235 -13.56 19.68 9.07
CA GLY A 235 -14.83 19.94 9.76
C GLY A 235 -14.86 19.23 11.12
N LEU A 236 -14.67 17.91 11.12
CA LEU A 236 -14.68 17.08 12.31
C LEU A 236 -13.46 16.16 12.35
N MET A 237 -12.75 16.12 13.45
CA MET A 237 -11.71 15.11 13.68
C MET A 237 -12.23 14.06 14.66
N VAL A 238 -12.12 12.78 14.28
CA VAL A 238 -12.55 11.63 15.09
C VAL A 238 -11.32 10.86 15.55
N ALA A 239 -11.11 10.80 16.87
CA ALA A 239 -9.88 10.21 17.42
C ALA A 239 -10.16 9.33 18.65
N ASP A 240 -9.18 8.56 19.07
CA ASP A 240 -9.14 7.96 20.39
C ASP A 240 -8.87 9.02 21.48
N GLY A 241 -8.89 8.60 22.73
CA GLY A 241 -8.73 9.46 23.90
C GLY A 241 -7.29 9.95 24.17
N ILE A 242 -6.54 10.34 23.14
CA ILE A 242 -5.17 10.87 23.28
C ILE A 242 -5.21 12.22 23.98
N LYS A 243 -4.44 12.34 25.07
CA LYS A 243 -4.35 13.60 25.83
C LYS A 243 -3.63 14.68 25.03
N GLY A 244 -4.14 15.89 25.02
CA GLY A 244 -3.55 17.05 24.37
C GLY A 244 -3.80 17.14 22.85
N LEU A 245 -4.47 16.15 22.26
CA LEU A 245 -4.80 16.18 20.83
C LEU A 245 -5.77 17.32 20.49
N ASP A 246 -6.68 17.65 21.40
CA ASP A 246 -7.60 18.79 21.28
C ASP A 246 -6.87 20.12 21.13
N THR A 247 -5.83 20.34 21.90
CA THR A 247 -4.97 21.54 21.80
C THR A 247 -4.30 21.60 20.43
N VAL A 248 -3.66 20.50 20.01
CA VAL A 248 -2.96 20.43 18.71
C VAL A 248 -3.94 20.63 17.54
N ILE A 249 -5.14 20.05 17.60
CA ILE A 249 -6.18 20.26 16.58
C ILE A 249 -6.57 21.75 16.53
N GLY A 250 -6.82 22.38 17.68
CA GLY A 250 -7.21 23.79 17.75
C GLY A 250 -6.14 24.73 17.19
N GLU A 251 -4.85 24.41 17.38
CA GLU A 251 -3.73 25.19 16.85
C GLU A 251 -3.54 24.99 15.35
N LYS A 252 -3.59 23.76 14.86
CA LYS A 252 -3.29 23.44 13.45
C LYS A 252 -4.49 23.62 12.53
N PHE A 253 -5.69 23.31 13.00
CA PHE A 253 -6.94 23.42 12.25
C PHE A 253 -8.00 24.18 13.07
N PRO A 254 -7.89 25.51 13.17
CA PRO A 254 -8.85 26.34 13.91
C PRO A 254 -10.29 26.12 13.44
N GLY A 255 -11.22 25.93 14.35
CA GLY A 255 -12.63 25.66 14.06
C GLY A 255 -12.98 24.18 13.91
N THR A 256 -12.01 23.28 13.81
CA THR A 256 -12.25 21.83 13.77
C THR A 256 -12.84 21.34 15.08
N GLN A 257 -13.94 20.61 15.01
CA GLN A 257 -14.52 19.94 16.17
C GLN A 257 -13.82 18.60 16.43
N LEU A 258 -13.71 18.20 17.71
CA LEU A 258 -13.18 16.90 18.10
C LEU A 258 -14.30 15.98 18.56
N GLN A 259 -14.41 14.80 17.97
CA GLN A 259 -15.19 13.68 18.48
C GLN A 259 -14.24 12.61 19.02
N ARG A 260 -14.37 12.27 20.29
CA ARG A 260 -13.63 11.14 20.87
C ARG A 260 -14.39 9.82 20.69
N CYS A 261 -13.69 8.72 20.43
CA CYS A 261 -14.27 7.41 20.15
C CYS A 261 -15.06 6.84 21.34
N VAL A 262 -16.37 6.69 21.16
CA VAL A 262 -17.26 6.13 22.20
C VAL A 262 -16.96 4.65 22.47
N THR A 263 -16.48 3.89 21.50
CA THR A 263 -16.10 2.48 21.70
C THR A 263 -14.92 2.35 22.66
N HIS A 264 -13.89 3.19 22.49
CA HIS A 264 -12.75 3.23 23.42
C HIS A 264 -13.16 3.71 24.83
N LEU A 265 -14.03 4.70 24.91
CA LEU A 265 -14.62 5.09 26.20
C LEU A 265 -15.31 3.90 26.90
N LYS A 266 -16.18 3.17 26.17
CA LYS A 266 -16.89 2.00 26.74
C LYS A 266 -15.91 0.93 27.23
N ARG A 267 -14.87 0.61 26.46
CA ARG A 267 -13.82 -0.33 26.89
C ARG A 267 -13.12 0.13 28.18
N ASN A 268 -12.78 1.41 28.26
CA ASN A 268 -12.14 2.00 29.44
C ASN A 268 -13.07 2.02 30.67
N MET A 269 -14.36 2.23 30.45
CA MET A 269 -15.36 2.18 31.53
C MET A 269 -15.55 0.74 32.06
N PHE A 270 -15.64 -0.25 31.16
CA PHE A 270 -15.74 -1.67 31.55
C PHE A 270 -14.51 -2.20 32.29
N ALA A 271 -13.35 -1.61 32.09
CA ALA A 271 -12.15 -1.96 32.86
C ALA A 271 -12.18 -1.44 34.29
N LYS A 272 -13.07 -0.48 34.60
CA LYS A 272 -13.19 0.15 35.93
C LYS A 272 -14.22 -0.53 36.83
N VAL A 273 -15.01 -1.46 36.32
CA VAL A 273 -16.09 -2.13 37.06
C VAL A 273 -15.91 -3.63 37.13
N ARG A 274 -16.52 -4.29 38.12
CA ARG A 274 -16.54 -5.74 38.27
C ARG A 274 -17.25 -6.40 37.09
N HIS A 275 -16.92 -7.65 36.80
CA HIS A 275 -17.50 -8.39 35.67
C HIS A 275 -19.04 -8.43 35.71
N GLY A 276 -19.63 -8.66 36.90
CA GLY A 276 -21.09 -8.72 37.08
C GLY A 276 -21.83 -7.42 36.75
N ASP A 277 -21.16 -6.28 36.88
CA ASP A 277 -21.75 -4.95 36.69
C ASP A 277 -21.65 -4.42 35.27
N LYS A 278 -20.84 -5.12 34.40
CA LYS A 278 -20.60 -4.68 33.01
C LYS A 278 -21.88 -4.59 32.18
N ALA A 279 -22.81 -5.53 32.35
CA ALA A 279 -24.06 -5.53 31.60
C ALA A 279 -24.95 -4.33 31.91
N ALA A 280 -25.09 -3.99 33.21
CA ALA A 280 -25.85 -2.83 33.66
C ALA A 280 -25.17 -1.52 33.18
N LEU A 281 -23.87 -1.38 33.35
CA LEU A 281 -23.14 -0.23 32.85
C LEU A 281 -23.24 -0.10 31.32
N ALA A 282 -23.23 -1.22 30.57
CA ALA A 282 -23.43 -1.21 29.13
C ALA A 282 -24.81 -0.70 28.71
N ALA A 283 -25.87 -0.98 29.52
CA ALA A 283 -27.20 -0.44 29.28
C ALA A 283 -27.23 1.08 29.47
N ASP A 284 -26.63 1.58 30.56
CA ASP A 284 -26.53 3.01 30.80
C ASP A 284 -25.75 3.74 29.70
N LEU A 285 -24.60 3.19 29.30
CA LEU A 285 -23.80 3.78 28.23
C LEU A 285 -24.50 3.75 26.84
N ARG A 286 -25.39 2.78 26.59
CA ARG A 286 -26.25 2.78 25.40
C ARG A 286 -27.31 3.87 25.46
N ASP A 287 -27.85 4.12 26.63
CA ASP A 287 -28.85 5.17 26.83
C ASP A 287 -28.26 6.58 26.70
N ILE A 288 -27.00 6.77 27.10
CA ILE A 288 -26.27 8.04 26.95
C ILE A 288 -25.85 8.28 25.52
N PHE A 289 -25.22 7.28 24.85
CA PHE A 289 -24.65 7.43 23.52
C PHE A 289 -25.59 6.88 22.43
N ARG A 290 -26.76 7.53 22.32
CA ARG A 290 -27.77 7.24 21.27
C ARG A 290 -27.36 7.88 19.95
N THR A 291 -27.75 7.28 18.85
CA THR A 291 -27.57 7.81 17.51
C THR A 291 -28.89 7.79 16.74
N GLY A 292 -29.03 8.65 15.73
CA GLY A 292 -30.21 8.66 14.85
C GLY A 292 -31.46 9.33 15.45
N GLN A 293 -31.34 10.10 16.53
CA GLN A 293 -32.44 10.80 17.16
C GLN A 293 -32.28 12.32 17.01
N ARG A 294 -33.26 12.98 16.37
CA ARG A 294 -33.21 14.44 16.11
C ARG A 294 -33.31 15.29 17.36
N ASP A 295 -34.06 14.84 18.34
CA ASP A 295 -34.37 15.62 19.55
C ASP A 295 -33.40 15.31 20.71
N TYR A 296 -32.36 14.53 20.49
CA TYR A 296 -31.38 14.17 21.49
C TYR A 296 -30.12 15.03 21.36
N THR A 297 -29.91 15.91 22.35
CA THR A 297 -28.87 16.93 22.33
C THR A 297 -27.65 16.57 23.18
N VAL A 298 -26.56 17.31 23.02
CA VAL A 298 -25.34 17.19 23.83
C VAL A 298 -25.66 17.43 25.30
N GLU A 299 -26.53 18.41 25.61
CA GLU A 299 -26.95 18.74 26.99
C GLU A 299 -27.69 17.59 27.64
N ALA A 300 -28.65 16.98 26.92
CA ALA A 300 -29.39 15.83 27.41
C ALA A 300 -28.47 14.61 27.63
N ALA A 301 -27.53 14.35 26.73
CA ALA A 301 -26.54 13.30 26.90
C ALA A 301 -25.60 13.56 28.08
N TRP A 302 -25.19 14.82 28.26
CA TRP A 302 -24.34 15.22 29.36
C TRP A 302 -25.04 15.09 30.72
N ALA A 303 -26.30 15.47 30.82
CA ALA A 303 -27.10 15.28 32.06
C ALA A 303 -27.17 13.79 32.45
N LYS A 304 -27.48 12.91 31.48
CA LYS A 304 -27.49 11.46 31.71
C LYS A 304 -26.11 10.91 32.10
N TRP A 305 -25.04 11.45 31.51
CA TRP A 305 -23.68 11.10 31.90
C TRP A 305 -23.40 11.43 33.36
N GLN A 306 -23.80 12.61 33.80
CA GLN A 306 -23.63 13.03 35.20
C GLN A 306 -24.45 12.17 36.14
N GLU A 307 -25.71 11.86 35.83
CA GLU A 307 -26.57 10.97 36.62
C GLU A 307 -25.96 9.56 36.73
N MET A 308 -25.46 9.02 35.63
CA MET A 308 -24.75 7.74 35.57
C MET A 308 -23.51 7.77 36.48
N CYS A 309 -22.69 8.82 36.38
CA CYS A 309 -21.51 8.98 37.24
C CYS A 309 -21.86 9.10 38.73
N ASP A 310 -22.96 9.76 39.09
CA ASP A 310 -23.42 9.86 40.46
C ASP A 310 -23.92 8.50 41.00
N ARG A 311 -24.63 7.73 40.18
CA ARG A 311 -25.14 6.41 40.54
C ARG A 311 -23.99 5.41 40.73
N TRP A 312 -23.14 5.24 39.73
CA TRP A 312 -22.00 4.30 39.74
C TRP A 312 -20.85 4.76 40.65
N GLY A 313 -20.76 6.08 40.87
CA GLY A 313 -19.74 6.67 41.72
C GLY A 313 -19.85 6.30 43.21
N LYS A 314 -20.99 5.74 43.64
CA LYS A 314 -21.19 5.20 45.00
C LYS A 314 -20.27 3.98 45.23
N ASP A 315 -20.17 3.12 44.23
CA ASP A 315 -19.41 1.86 44.30
C ASP A 315 -18.04 1.96 43.63
N TYR A 316 -17.88 2.90 42.66
CA TYR A 316 -16.68 3.05 41.81
C TYR A 316 -16.16 4.49 41.82
N ARG A 317 -15.23 4.80 42.73
CA ARG A 317 -14.62 6.14 42.84
C ARG A 317 -14.02 6.63 41.49
N ALA A 318 -13.47 5.73 40.70
CA ALA A 318 -12.89 6.08 39.40
C ALA A 318 -13.93 6.62 38.41
N ILE A 319 -15.20 6.20 38.52
CA ILE A 319 -16.31 6.73 37.70
C ILE A 319 -16.78 8.08 38.27
N LYS A 320 -16.85 8.22 39.58
CA LYS A 320 -17.23 9.49 40.23
C LYS A 320 -16.36 10.67 39.78
N LEU A 321 -15.06 10.44 39.62
CA LEU A 321 -14.10 11.48 39.19
C LEU A 321 -14.33 11.98 37.74
N LEU A 322 -15.09 11.24 36.93
CA LEU A 322 -15.37 11.62 35.55
C LEU A 322 -16.56 12.58 35.41
N ARG A 323 -17.38 12.72 36.45
CA ARG A 323 -18.65 13.44 36.44
C ARG A 323 -18.59 14.86 35.86
N ASN A 324 -17.64 15.64 36.30
CA ASN A 324 -17.49 17.06 35.93
C ASN A 324 -16.29 17.32 35.00
N ASN A 325 -15.67 16.26 34.46
CA ASN A 325 -14.58 16.44 33.52
C ASN A 325 -15.12 16.85 32.15
N ALA A 326 -14.94 18.12 31.79
CA ALA A 326 -15.43 18.71 30.54
C ALA A 326 -14.90 17.99 29.28
N ASP A 327 -13.74 17.36 29.36
CA ASP A 327 -13.16 16.60 28.22
C ASP A 327 -14.07 15.46 27.73
N TYR A 328 -14.98 14.98 28.61
CA TYR A 328 -15.94 13.94 28.25
C TYR A 328 -17.09 14.44 27.38
N LYS A 329 -17.29 15.75 27.23
CA LYS A 329 -18.23 16.31 26.25
C LYS A 329 -17.80 16.01 24.83
N ALA A 330 -16.51 15.89 24.58
CA ALA A 330 -15.98 15.52 23.26
C ALA A 330 -16.40 14.11 22.78
N TYR A 331 -16.95 13.24 23.67
CA TYR A 331 -17.59 11.99 23.28
C TYR A 331 -19.01 12.16 22.76
N MET A 332 -19.59 13.36 22.87
CA MET A 332 -20.96 13.69 22.49
C MET A 332 -21.05 14.66 21.33
N THR A 333 -19.91 15.11 20.80
CA THR A 333 -19.82 16.07 19.66
C THR A 333 -20.59 15.59 18.44
N TYR A 334 -20.66 14.28 18.19
CA TYR A 334 -21.43 13.68 17.09
C TYR A 334 -22.91 14.06 17.10
N LEU A 335 -23.49 14.46 18.25
CA LEU A 335 -24.89 14.89 18.38
C LEU A 335 -25.16 16.25 17.71
N ASN A 336 -24.12 17.04 17.44
CA ASN A 336 -24.24 18.29 16.69
C ASN A 336 -24.44 18.05 15.17
N TYR A 337 -24.34 16.80 14.73
CA TYR A 337 -24.42 16.43 13.30
C TYR A 337 -25.74 15.74 12.99
N ALA A 338 -26.06 15.71 11.69
CA ALA A 338 -27.28 15.07 11.20
C ALA A 338 -27.41 13.62 11.68
N PRO A 339 -28.62 13.18 12.13
CA PRO A 339 -28.83 11.84 12.67
C PRO A 339 -28.35 10.70 11.78
N GLU A 340 -28.40 10.91 10.46
CA GLU A 340 -28.03 9.97 9.42
C GLU A 340 -26.54 9.59 9.46
N ILE A 341 -25.68 10.54 9.88
CA ILE A 341 -24.22 10.32 9.92
C ILE A 341 -23.70 10.03 11.33
N GLN A 342 -24.50 10.25 12.38
CA GLN A 342 -24.04 10.08 13.77
C GLN A 342 -23.41 8.71 14.05
N ALA A 343 -24.04 7.63 13.52
CA ALA A 343 -23.54 6.26 13.70
C ALA A 343 -22.17 6.01 13.05
N MET A 344 -21.77 6.87 12.12
CA MET A 344 -20.50 6.74 11.40
C MET A 344 -19.36 7.48 12.09
N ILE A 345 -19.69 8.63 12.73
CA ILE A 345 -18.69 9.55 13.26
C ILE A 345 -18.47 9.42 14.77
N TYR A 346 -19.38 8.74 15.51
CA TYR A 346 -19.25 8.62 16.98
C TYR A 346 -18.19 7.59 17.42
N THR A 347 -17.61 6.84 16.48
CA THR A 347 -16.57 5.85 16.72
C THR A 347 -15.47 5.89 15.65
N THR A 348 -14.32 5.30 15.96
CA THR A 348 -13.20 5.10 15.03
C THR A 348 -13.32 3.79 14.21
N ASN A 349 -14.50 3.19 14.09
CA ASN A 349 -14.70 1.89 13.45
C ASN A 349 -14.17 1.81 12.01
N TRP A 350 -14.23 2.91 11.26
CA TRP A 350 -13.75 2.97 9.89
C TRP A 350 -12.24 2.79 9.80
N ILE A 351 -11.51 3.56 10.59
CA ILE A 351 -10.06 3.46 10.63
C ILE A 351 -9.60 2.17 11.35
N GLU A 352 -10.36 1.67 12.33
CA GLU A 352 -10.08 0.37 12.96
C GLU A 352 -10.19 -0.79 11.97
N ARG A 353 -11.11 -0.73 10.99
CA ARG A 353 -11.20 -1.72 9.89
C ARG A 353 -9.97 -1.66 9.00
N LEU A 354 -9.56 -0.47 8.57
CA LEU A 354 -8.34 -0.27 7.81
C LEU A 354 -7.11 -0.79 8.56
N ASN A 355 -7.00 -0.46 9.85
CA ASN A 355 -5.94 -0.94 10.72
C ASN A 355 -5.90 -2.47 10.87
N ARG A 356 -7.05 -3.13 10.74
CA ARG A 356 -7.14 -4.60 10.71
C ARG A 356 -6.52 -5.15 9.42
N ASP A 357 -6.78 -4.51 8.29
CA ASP A 357 -6.20 -4.90 7.00
C ASP A 357 -4.69 -4.66 6.99
N PHE A 358 -4.20 -3.56 7.55
CA PHE A 358 -2.78 -3.33 7.77
C PHE A 358 -2.13 -4.43 8.62
N ARG A 359 -2.76 -4.78 9.74
CA ARG A 359 -2.25 -5.87 10.59
C ARG A 359 -2.24 -7.22 9.88
N ARG A 360 -3.17 -7.47 8.94
CA ARG A 360 -3.22 -8.73 8.19
C ARG A 360 -1.96 -8.93 7.37
N VAL A 361 -1.48 -7.92 6.67
CA VAL A 361 -0.28 -8.00 5.82
C VAL A 361 1.02 -7.91 6.62
N THR A 362 1.03 -7.17 7.73
CA THR A 362 2.24 -7.01 8.56
C THR A 362 2.47 -8.17 9.53
N ARG A 363 1.40 -8.86 10.00
CA ARG A 363 1.51 -9.99 10.94
C ARG A 363 2.12 -11.26 10.37
N MET A 364 2.22 -11.39 9.04
CA MET A 364 2.90 -12.51 8.41
C MET A 364 4.40 -12.56 8.77
N ARG A 365 4.92 -11.46 9.30
CA ARG A 365 6.30 -11.32 9.77
C ARG A 365 6.30 -11.07 11.27
N THR A 366 7.19 -11.71 11.99
CA THR A 366 7.35 -11.52 13.45
C THR A 366 7.75 -10.09 13.79
N ALA A 367 8.66 -9.51 12.96
CA ALA A 367 9.03 -8.12 12.95
C ALA A 367 9.36 -7.70 11.52
N MET A 368 9.05 -6.46 11.18
CA MET A 368 9.32 -5.89 9.86
C MET A 368 10.80 -5.52 9.72
N PRO A 369 11.41 -5.65 8.53
CA PRO A 369 12.84 -5.38 8.35
C PRO A 369 13.20 -3.91 8.63
N ASN A 370 12.35 -2.97 8.23
CA ASN A 370 12.53 -1.52 8.44
C ASN A 370 11.18 -0.80 8.30
N GLU A 371 11.16 0.48 8.58
CA GLU A 371 9.96 1.34 8.46
C GLU A 371 9.44 1.45 7.03
N GLU A 372 10.34 1.56 6.06
CA GLU A 372 9.99 1.68 4.65
C GLU A 372 9.20 0.46 4.14
N SER A 373 9.60 -0.74 4.57
CA SER A 373 8.84 -1.97 4.27
C SER A 373 7.43 -1.96 4.88
N VAL A 374 7.26 -1.35 6.06
CA VAL A 374 5.93 -1.18 6.67
C VAL A 374 5.11 -0.18 5.86
N LEU A 375 5.67 0.99 5.54
CA LEU A 375 5.00 2.02 4.74
C LEU A 375 4.60 1.50 3.37
N THR A 376 5.48 0.72 2.71
CA THR A 376 5.17 0.08 1.42
C THR A 376 3.96 -0.86 1.54
N LEU A 377 3.91 -1.73 2.55
CA LEU A 377 2.79 -2.66 2.72
C LEU A 377 1.50 -1.95 3.11
N MET A 378 1.55 -1.02 4.06
CA MET A 378 0.37 -0.27 4.50
C MET A 378 -0.14 0.64 3.38
N GLY A 379 0.76 1.33 2.68
CA GLY A 379 0.42 2.20 1.55
C GLY A 379 -0.23 1.42 0.41
N SER A 380 0.32 0.26 0.04
CA SER A 380 -0.28 -0.60 -0.98
C SER A 380 -1.70 -1.05 -0.61
N VAL A 381 -1.93 -1.41 0.66
CA VAL A 381 -3.28 -1.76 1.14
C VAL A 381 -4.21 -0.56 1.05
N ALA A 382 -3.72 0.64 1.38
CA ALA A 382 -4.53 1.86 1.34
C ALA A 382 -4.86 2.30 -0.10
N MET A 383 -3.91 2.19 -1.03
CA MET A 383 -4.11 2.50 -2.46
C MET A 383 -5.14 1.57 -3.11
N ASP A 384 -5.08 0.27 -2.82
CA ASP A 384 -5.92 -0.76 -3.44
C ASP A 384 -7.27 -0.95 -2.74
N HIS A 385 -7.64 -0.11 -1.78
CA HIS A 385 -8.81 -0.33 -0.93
C HIS A 385 -10.13 0.01 -1.62
N LYS A 386 -10.60 -0.89 -2.50
CA LYS A 386 -11.83 -0.77 -3.32
C LYS A 386 -13.10 -0.37 -2.55
N ALA A 387 -13.14 -0.58 -1.22
CA ALA A 387 -14.27 -0.14 -0.41
C ALA A 387 -14.29 1.37 -0.18
N PHE A 388 -13.18 2.07 -0.46
CA PHE A 388 -13.10 3.53 -0.33
C PHE A 388 -13.78 4.25 -1.48
N ASP A 389 -13.79 3.68 -2.68
CA ASP A 389 -14.44 4.25 -3.87
C ASP A 389 -15.98 4.27 -3.77
N ARG A 390 -16.54 3.54 -2.79
CA ARG A 390 -17.98 3.53 -2.58
C ARG A 390 -18.36 4.70 -1.69
N ALA A 391 -19.26 5.54 -2.18
CA ALA A 391 -19.90 6.55 -1.34
C ALA A 391 -20.54 5.89 -0.10
N LEU A 392 -20.51 6.62 0.99
CA LEU A 392 -21.06 6.14 2.26
C LEU A 392 -22.56 5.83 2.07
N PRO A 393 -23.05 4.65 2.51
CA PRO A 393 -24.46 4.31 2.35
C PRO A 393 -25.34 5.31 3.11
N ASN A 394 -26.42 5.74 2.49
CA ASN A 394 -27.42 6.68 3.01
C ASN A 394 -26.95 8.15 3.22
N ILE A 395 -25.82 8.53 2.64
CA ILE A 395 -25.47 9.94 2.52
C ILE A 395 -25.64 10.30 1.04
N THR A 396 -26.77 10.89 0.70
CA THR A 396 -26.82 11.90 -0.36
C THR A 396 -25.96 13.04 0.20
N VAL A 397 -24.88 13.37 -0.48
CA VAL A 397 -23.97 14.44 -0.07
C VAL A 397 -24.76 15.77 -0.17
N ASP A 398 -25.61 16.00 0.79
CA ASP A 398 -26.14 17.32 1.07
C ASP A 398 -25.05 18.02 1.90
N LYS A 399 -24.44 19.09 1.35
CA LYS A 399 -23.46 19.94 2.06
C LYS A 399 -23.94 20.39 3.45
N LYS A 400 -25.25 20.28 3.73
CA LYS A 400 -25.88 20.55 5.03
C LYS A 400 -25.71 19.45 6.07
N LEU A 401 -25.19 18.27 5.71
CA LEU A 401 -24.95 17.21 6.67
C LEU A 401 -23.72 17.50 7.56
N PHE A 402 -22.80 18.31 7.06
CA PHE A 402 -21.63 18.75 7.78
C PHE A 402 -21.71 20.27 7.96
N PRO A 403 -21.64 20.78 9.21
CA PRO A 403 -21.57 22.22 9.42
C PRO A 403 -20.33 22.79 8.74
N ASP A 404 -20.52 23.99 8.15
CA ASP A 404 -19.48 24.79 7.50
C ASP A 404 -18.33 25.14 8.45
#